data_5244b2337cf4858ca3b4995262dcd990
#
_entry.id   5244b2337cf4858ca3b4995262dcd990
#
_cell.length_a   1.000
_cell.length_b   1.000
_cell.length_c   1.000
_cell.angle_alpha   90.00
_cell.angle_beta   90.00
_cell.angle_gamma   90.00
#
_symmetry.space_group_name_H-M   'P 1'
#
loop_
_entity.id
_entity.type
_entity.pdbx_description
1 polymer ?
#
loop_
_entity_poly.entity_id
_entity_poly.type
_entity_poly.pdbx_seq_one_letter_code
_entity_poly.pdbx_strand_id
1 'polypeptide(L)'
;MAALAGMTCRAQERKPEGGVRILTAGQHITPYRIGVPFSKTVHVLFPSEVRYVDLGSTDIIAGKADGVENVVRVKATVRDFPGETNFSVITGDGSFYSFLVSYEEEPEALNINMDSRFPTGPSTGGSAVRVTELGEENPSGRSAHRPPPGPQGREAYRLPPVRDAGPAQGDLCA
;
A
#
# COMPACT_ATOMS: atom_id res chain seq x y z
N MET A 1 -4.02 -12.83 -73.24
CA MET A 1 -3.13 -12.25 -72.23
C MET A 1 -3.97 -11.30 -71.43
N ALA A 2 -4.52 -11.78 -70.27
CA ALA A 2 -5.34 -10.96 -69.39
C ALA A 2 -4.47 -10.55 -68.19
N ALA A 3 -4.27 -9.23 -68.01
CA ALA A 3 -3.53 -8.66 -66.90
C ALA A 3 -4.45 -8.49 -65.70
N LEU A 4 -4.22 -9.25 -64.61
CA LEU A 4 -4.86 -9.08 -63.31
C LEU A 4 -4.20 -7.90 -62.59
N ALA A 5 -4.91 -6.78 -62.50
CA ALA A 5 -4.51 -5.65 -61.64
C ALA A 5 -4.87 -5.99 -60.19
N GLY A 6 -3.86 -6.28 -59.34
CA GLY A 6 -4.01 -6.48 -57.93
C GLY A 6 -4.35 -5.15 -57.22
N MET A 7 -5.56 -5.03 -56.72
CA MET A 7 -5.97 -3.92 -55.79
C MET A 7 -5.35 -4.20 -54.42
N THR A 8 -4.26 -3.51 -54.07
CA THR A 8 -3.75 -3.46 -52.71
C THR A 8 -4.66 -2.54 -51.89
N CYS A 9 -5.49 -3.15 -51.06
CA CYS A 9 -6.29 -2.41 -50.05
C CYS A 9 -5.32 -1.86 -48.99
N ARG A 10 -5.01 -0.57 -49.07
CA ARG A 10 -4.22 0.12 -48.07
C ARG A 10 -5.19 0.46 -46.94
N ALA A 11 -5.07 -0.23 -45.84
CA ALA A 11 -5.78 0.14 -44.60
C ALA A 11 -5.31 1.54 -44.17
N GLN A 12 -6.21 2.51 -44.29
CA GLN A 12 -5.99 3.87 -43.88
C GLN A 12 -6.12 3.89 -42.35
N GLU A 13 -5.00 4.00 -41.63
CA GLU A 13 -4.99 4.30 -40.21
C GLU A 13 -5.74 5.61 -39.98
N ARG A 14 -6.94 5.53 -39.45
CA ARG A 14 -7.68 6.73 -39.01
C ARG A 14 -6.96 7.31 -37.81
N LYS A 15 -6.27 8.43 -38.04
CA LYS A 15 -5.76 9.28 -36.98
C LYS A 15 -6.97 9.76 -36.13
N PRO A 16 -6.99 9.52 -34.80
CA PRO A 16 -8.11 9.94 -33.98
C PRO A 16 -8.22 11.47 -34.01
N GLU A 17 -9.34 11.96 -34.51
CA GLU A 17 -9.70 13.39 -34.41
C GLU A 17 -10.04 13.65 -32.94
N GLY A 18 -9.32 14.60 -32.33
CA GLY A 18 -9.67 15.07 -30.98
C GLY A 18 -8.58 15.00 -29.92
N GLY A 19 -7.34 14.67 -30.25
CA GLY A 19 -6.20 14.75 -29.30
C GLY A 19 -6.20 13.70 -28.20
N VAL A 20 -7.16 12.75 -28.16
CA VAL A 20 -7.20 11.64 -27.22
C VAL A 20 -6.28 10.54 -27.70
N ARG A 21 -5.29 10.16 -26.88
CA ARG A 21 -4.42 9.03 -27.14
C ARG A 21 -5.06 7.76 -26.58
N ILE A 22 -5.08 6.70 -27.37
CA ILE A 22 -5.52 5.38 -26.92
C ILE A 22 -4.31 4.68 -26.30
N LEU A 23 -4.49 4.14 -25.09
CA LEU A 23 -3.45 3.37 -24.42
C LEU A 23 -3.20 2.05 -25.17
N THR A 24 -1.94 1.76 -25.39
CA THR A 24 -1.51 0.46 -25.93
C THR A 24 -1.32 -0.56 -24.82
N ALA A 25 -1.36 -1.84 -25.12
CA ALA A 25 -1.18 -2.90 -24.13
C ALA A 25 0.12 -2.76 -23.32
N GLY A 26 1.20 -2.29 -23.96
CA GLY A 26 2.50 -2.07 -23.29
C GLY A 26 2.53 -0.86 -22.33
N GLN A 27 1.47 -0.04 -22.31
CA GLN A 27 1.32 1.07 -21.37
C GLN A 27 0.47 0.72 -20.14
N HIS A 28 -0.10 -0.49 -20.11
CA HIS A 28 -0.89 -0.98 -19.00
C HIS A 28 0.02 -1.67 -17.99
N ILE A 29 -0.14 -1.31 -16.71
CA ILE A 29 0.49 -2.01 -15.60
C ILE A 29 -0.51 -3.03 -15.09
N THR A 30 -0.16 -4.31 -15.16
CA THR A 30 -1.01 -5.39 -14.65
C THR A 30 -0.97 -5.40 -13.13
N PRO A 31 -2.12 -5.28 -12.44
CA PRO A 31 -2.15 -5.33 -10.98
C PRO A 31 -1.95 -6.75 -10.46
N TYR A 32 -1.39 -6.86 -9.25
CA TYR A 32 -1.40 -8.09 -8.46
C TYR A 32 -2.79 -8.25 -7.82
N ARG A 33 -3.32 -9.48 -7.79
CA ARG A 33 -4.56 -9.77 -7.06
C ARG A 33 -4.23 -10.27 -5.68
N ILE A 34 -4.90 -9.72 -4.67
CA ILE A 34 -4.77 -10.17 -3.28
C ILE A 34 -6.13 -10.20 -2.60
N GLY A 35 -6.32 -11.21 -1.73
CA GLY A 35 -7.42 -11.26 -0.79
C GLY A 35 -7.06 -10.58 0.51
N VAL A 36 -7.97 -9.81 1.09
CA VAL A 36 -7.78 -9.19 2.40
C VAL A 36 -8.92 -9.54 3.36
N PRO A 37 -8.61 -10.04 4.57
CA PRO A 37 -9.60 -10.38 5.57
C PRO A 37 -9.92 -9.20 6.48
N PHE A 38 -11.05 -9.30 7.18
CA PHE A 38 -11.40 -8.38 8.26
C PHE A 38 -10.69 -8.73 9.56
N SER A 39 -10.53 -10.02 9.85
CA SER A 39 -10.02 -10.51 11.15
C SER A 39 -8.50 -10.58 11.23
N LYS A 40 -7.80 -10.61 10.10
CA LYS A 40 -6.34 -10.76 9.99
C LYS A 40 -5.74 -9.57 9.22
N THR A 41 -4.43 -9.46 9.21
CA THR A 41 -3.69 -8.43 8.45
C THR A 41 -2.81 -9.09 7.41
N VAL A 42 -2.88 -8.60 6.19
CA VAL A 42 -1.95 -8.96 5.12
C VAL A 42 -0.74 -8.03 5.17
N HIS A 43 0.46 -8.61 5.14
CA HIS A 43 1.71 -7.86 5.07
C HIS A 43 2.31 -8.00 3.67
N VAL A 44 2.61 -6.88 3.05
CA VAL A 44 3.29 -6.81 1.76
C VAL A 44 4.67 -6.22 1.96
N LEU A 45 5.70 -7.00 1.68
CA LEU A 45 7.09 -6.63 1.83
C LEU A 45 7.67 -6.21 0.48
N PHE A 46 8.28 -5.03 0.43
CA PHE A 46 8.87 -4.45 -0.77
C PHE A 46 10.39 -4.51 -0.73
N PRO A 47 11.07 -4.49 -1.89
CA PRO A 47 12.54 -4.52 -1.95
C PRO A 47 13.19 -3.21 -1.48
N SER A 48 12.40 -2.12 -1.40
CA SER A 48 12.84 -0.78 -1.01
C SER A 48 11.81 -0.13 -0.09
N GLU A 49 12.19 0.94 0.59
CA GLU A 49 11.31 1.72 1.45
C GLU A 49 10.07 2.22 0.71
N VAL A 50 8.92 2.21 1.37
CA VAL A 50 7.66 2.69 0.82
C VAL A 50 7.57 4.20 0.99
N ARG A 51 7.42 4.91 -0.12
CA ARG A 51 7.28 6.38 -0.14
C ARG A 51 5.84 6.84 -0.16
N TYR A 52 4.99 6.11 -0.84
CA TYR A 52 3.59 6.51 -1.04
C TYR A 52 2.67 5.29 -1.10
N VAL A 53 1.50 5.41 -0.49
CA VAL A 53 0.42 4.42 -0.56
C VAL A 53 -0.88 5.18 -0.87
N ASP A 54 -1.61 4.72 -1.88
CA ASP A 54 -2.89 5.27 -2.28
C ASP A 54 -3.97 4.18 -2.25
N LEU A 55 -5.13 4.50 -1.70
CA LEU A 55 -6.25 3.57 -1.54
C LEU A 55 -7.41 3.98 -2.44
N GLY A 56 -7.99 3.02 -3.17
CA GLY A 56 -9.11 3.23 -4.07
C GLY A 56 -10.45 3.38 -3.35
N SER A 57 -10.60 2.84 -2.15
CA SER A 57 -11.83 2.95 -1.35
C SER A 57 -11.53 2.94 0.14
N THR A 58 -12.55 3.23 0.94
CA THR A 58 -12.53 3.14 2.40
C THR A 58 -12.79 1.73 2.94
N ASP A 59 -13.08 0.76 2.07
CA ASP A 59 -13.34 -0.63 2.45
C ASP A 59 -12.09 -1.35 2.92
N ILE A 60 -10.92 -0.79 2.62
CA ILE A 60 -9.64 -1.26 3.09
C ILE A 60 -8.87 -0.15 3.80
N ILE A 61 -8.02 -0.53 4.72
CA ILE A 61 -7.02 0.33 5.33
C ILE A 61 -5.63 -0.23 5.05
N ALA A 62 -4.72 0.64 4.67
CA ALA A 62 -3.32 0.28 4.52
C ALA A 62 -2.42 1.32 5.17
N GLY A 63 -1.27 0.89 5.66
CA GLY A 63 -0.28 1.78 6.26
C GLY A 63 1.06 1.08 6.40
N LYS A 64 2.11 1.87 6.47
CA LYS A 64 3.46 1.35 6.77
C LYS A 64 3.48 0.75 8.17
N ALA A 65 4.29 -0.28 8.37
CA ALA A 65 4.56 -0.79 9.71
C ALA A 65 5.50 0.17 10.45
N ASP A 66 5.25 0.39 11.74
CA ASP A 66 6.07 1.28 12.55
C ASP A 66 7.49 0.73 12.66
N GLY A 67 8.48 1.58 12.37
CA GLY A 67 9.89 1.21 12.40
C GLY A 67 10.35 0.32 11.23
N VAL A 68 9.47 -0.02 10.29
CA VAL A 68 9.78 -0.86 9.13
C VAL A 68 9.28 -0.19 7.87
N GLU A 69 10.17 0.51 7.17
CA GLU A 69 9.80 1.38 6.06
C GLU A 69 9.42 0.64 4.77
N ASN A 70 9.77 -0.63 4.65
CA ASN A 70 9.52 -1.43 3.44
C ASN A 70 8.36 -2.42 3.56
N VAL A 71 7.53 -2.30 4.60
CA VAL A 71 6.37 -3.17 4.82
C VAL A 71 5.08 -2.35 4.87
N VAL A 72 4.11 -2.76 4.05
CA VAL A 72 2.73 -2.24 4.10
C VAL A 72 1.82 -3.29 4.72
N ARG A 73 1.06 -2.87 5.73
CA ARG A 73 -0.01 -3.67 6.34
C ARG A 73 -1.32 -3.30 5.67
N VAL A 74 -2.08 -4.30 5.23
CA VAL A 74 -3.39 -4.11 4.59
C VAL A 74 -4.44 -4.95 5.29
N LYS A 75 -5.62 -4.39 5.48
CA LYS A 75 -6.74 -5.05 6.15
C LYS A 75 -8.07 -4.51 5.63
N ALA A 76 -9.12 -5.35 5.58
CA ALA A 76 -10.47 -4.89 5.33
C ALA A 76 -11.00 -4.10 6.54
N THR A 77 -11.71 -3.01 6.30
CA THR A 77 -12.42 -2.21 7.32
C THR A 77 -13.86 -2.69 7.50
N VAL A 78 -14.41 -3.34 6.48
CA VAL A 78 -15.76 -3.87 6.44
C VAL A 78 -15.69 -5.34 6.02
N ARG A 79 -16.53 -6.19 6.63
CA ARG A 79 -16.69 -7.59 6.21
C ARG A 79 -17.48 -7.65 4.90
N ASP A 80 -17.11 -8.60 4.07
CA ASP A 80 -17.83 -8.92 2.81
C ASP A 80 -18.10 -7.68 1.95
N PHE A 81 -17.14 -6.76 1.84
CA PHE A 81 -17.33 -5.60 0.97
C PHE A 81 -17.54 -6.07 -0.48
N PRO A 82 -18.54 -5.50 -1.20
CA PRO A 82 -18.90 -5.95 -2.53
C PRO A 82 -17.89 -5.50 -3.58
N GLY A 83 -17.56 -6.41 -4.49
CA GLY A 83 -16.69 -6.09 -5.63
C GLY A 83 -15.21 -6.10 -5.29
N GLU A 84 -14.45 -5.39 -6.11
CA GLU A 84 -13.01 -5.23 -5.97
C GLU A 84 -12.68 -3.76 -5.76
N THR A 85 -11.69 -3.49 -4.94
CA THR A 85 -11.05 -2.18 -4.82
C THR A 85 -9.59 -2.27 -5.22
N ASN A 86 -8.83 -1.20 -5.06
CA ASN A 86 -7.41 -1.23 -5.40
C ASN A 86 -6.59 -0.42 -4.40
N PHE A 87 -5.30 -0.68 -4.36
CA PHE A 87 -4.32 0.26 -3.82
C PHE A 87 -3.04 0.23 -4.65
N SER A 88 -2.29 1.30 -4.54
CA SER A 88 -0.99 1.44 -5.23
C SER A 88 0.09 1.82 -4.23
N VAL A 89 1.31 1.39 -4.53
CA VAL A 89 2.49 1.68 -3.72
C VAL A 89 3.60 2.19 -4.63
N ILE A 90 4.28 3.26 -4.18
CA ILE A 90 5.52 3.74 -4.79
C ILE A 90 6.64 3.56 -3.78
N THR A 91 7.71 2.92 -4.19
CA THR A 91 8.90 2.69 -3.38
C THR A 91 10.01 3.72 -3.65
N GLY A 92 11.00 3.79 -2.78
CA GLY A 92 12.08 4.77 -2.83
C GLY A 92 12.99 4.65 -4.04
N ASP A 93 13.05 3.48 -4.65
CA ASP A 93 13.73 3.22 -5.92
C ASP A 93 12.91 3.64 -7.16
N GLY A 94 11.71 4.21 -6.96
CA GLY A 94 10.80 4.65 -8.02
C GLY A 94 9.93 3.55 -8.61
N SER A 95 9.95 2.33 -8.06
CA SER A 95 9.09 1.25 -8.52
C SER A 95 7.64 1.50 -8.15
N PHE A 96 6.71 1.19 -9.09
CA PHE A 96 5.27 1.31 -8.89
C PHE A 96 4.64 -0.08 -8.84
N TYR A 97 3.88 -0.34 -7.79
CA TYR A 97 3.13 -1.57 -7.59
C TYR A 97 1.64 -1.26 -7.53
N SER A 98 0.84 -2.00 -8.31
CA SER A 98 -0.61 -1.89 -8.32
C SER A 98 -1.23 -3.19 -7.84
N PHE A 99 -2.23 -3.07 -6.95
CA PHE A 99 -2.93 -4.21 -6.37
C PHE A 99 -4.43 -4.07 -6.60
N LEU A 100 -5.05 -5.15 -7.01
CA LEU A 100 -6.49 -5.32 -7.05
C LEU A 100 -6.89 -6.18 -5.84
N VAL A 101 -7.84 -5.72 -5.05
CA VAL A 101 -8.14 -6.25 -3.72
C VAL A 101 -9.58 -6.72 -3.65
N SER A 102 -9.79 -7.97 -3.27
CA SER A 102 -11.08 -8.55 -2.92
C SER A 102 -11.15 -8.89 -1.44
N TYR A 103 -12.37 -8.98 -0.90
CA TYR A 103 -12.56 -9.52 0.43
C TYR A 103 -12.37 -11.04 0.43
N GLU A 104 -11.55 -11.54 1.33
CA GLU A 104 -11.38 -12.97 1.57
C GLU A 104 -11.13 -13.19 3.07
N GLU A 105 -12.02 -13.94 3.75
CA GLU A 105 -11.87 -14.23 5.19
C GLU A 105 -10.64 -15.12 5.45
N GLU A 106 -10.35 -16.05 4.52
CA GLU A 106 -9.17 -16.93 4.57
C GLU A 106 -8.37 -16.79 3.28
N PRO A 107 -7.55 -15.72 3.15
CA PRO A 107 -6.75 -15.49 1.95
C PRO A 107 -5.64 -16.54 1.82
N GLU A 108 -5.24 -16.82 0.59
CA GLU A 108 -4.17 -17.77 0.28
C GLU A 108 -2.86 -17.43 0.98
N ALA A 109 -2.55 -16.14 1.13
CA ALA A 109 -1.33 -15.67 1.77
C ALA A 109 -1.59 -14.45 2.66
N LEU A 110 -1.06 -14.47 3.88
CA LEU A 110 -1.04 -13.30 4.78
C LEU A 110 0.26 -12.51 4.69
N ASN A 111 1.31 -13.09 4.12
CA ASN A 111 2.60 -12.44 3.95
C ASN A 111 3.05 -12.58 2.49
N ILE A 112 3.18 -11.46 1.81
CA ILE A 112 3.51 -11.38 0.39
C ILE A 112 4.85 -10.68 0.24
N ASN A 113 5.80 -11.33 -0.44
CA ASN A 113 7.11 -10.75 -0.71
C ASN A 113 7.20 -10.31 -2.17
N MET A 114 7.37 -9.01 -2.39
CA MET A 114 7.54 -8.40 -3.71
C MET A 114 9.01 -8.36 -4.17
N ASP A 115 9.93 -8.79 -3.31
CA ASP A 115 11.35 -8.85 -3.67
C ASP A 115 11.67 -10.13 -4.44
N SER A 116 11.75 -10.02 -5.76
CA SER A 116 12.07 -11.13 -6.66
C SER A 116 13.49 -11.71 -6.48
N ARG A 117 14.35 -11.01 -5.75
CA ARG A 117 15.72 -11.51 -5.42
C ARG A 117 15.70 -12.66 -4.43
N PHE A 118 14.60 -12.80 -3.70
CA PHE A 118 14.37 -13.89 -2.75
C PHE A 118 13.15 -14.70 -3.21
N PRO A 119 13.31 -15.61 -4.21
CA PRO A 119 12.22 -16.46 -4.63
C PRO A 119 11.81 -17.32 -3.43
N THR A 120 10.59 -17.10 -2.94
CA THR A 120 9.95 -17.94 -1.94
C THR A 120 9.56 -19.25 -2.61
N GLY A 121 10.50 -20.21 -2.62
CA GLY A 121 10.14 -21.60 -2.85
C GLY A 121 9.37 -22.13 -1.64
N PRO A 122 8.72 -23.32 -1.71
CA PRO A 122 8.09 -23.94 -0.55
C PRO A 122 9.15 -24.15 0.52
N SER A 123 9.25 -23.21 1.44
CA SER A 123 10.24 -23.24 2.51
C SER A 123 9.72 -24.17 3.60
N THR A 124 10.28 -25.37 3.65
CA THR A 124 10.23 -26.19 4.84
C THR A 124 11.09 -25.48 5.91
N GLY A 125 10.48 -24.62 6.70
CA GLY A 125 11.09 -23.98 7.86
C GLY A 125 11.71 -22.61 7.62
N GLY A 126 11.09 -21.58 8.18
CA GLY A 126 11.67 -20.29 8.49
C GLY A 126 12.15 -19.47 7.30
N SER A 127 11.24 -18.71 6.67
CA SER A 127 11.62 -17.67 5.70
C SER A 127 12.32 -16.55 6.47
N ALA A 128 13.65 -16.46 6.36
CA ALA A 128 14.40 -15.31 6.83
C ALA A 128 14.20 -14.15 5.84
N VAL A 129 13.08 -13.46 5.93
CA VAL A 129 12.92 -12.15 5.28
C VAL A 129 13.75 -11.17 6.09
N ARG A 130 14.78 -10.61 5.46
CA ARG A 130 15.57 -9.57 6.11
C ARG A 130 14.78 -8.27 6.03
N VAL A 131 14.11 -7.94 7.12
CA VAL A 131 13.53 -6.62 7.33
C VAL A 131 14.72 -5.66 7.55
N THR A 132 14.77 -4.57 6.79
CA THR A 132 15.83 -3.56 6.98
C THR A 132 15.50 -2.79 8.25
N GLU A 133 16.11 -3.17 9.36
CA GLU A 133 16.06 -2.37 10.59
C GLU A 133 16.82 -1.08 10.38
N LEU A 134 16.17 0.03 10.70
CA LEU A 134 16.82 1.33 10.84
C LEU A 134 17.57 1.33 12.16
N GLY A 135 18.90 1.25 12.10
CA GLY A 135 19.79 1.49 13.20
C GLY A 135 20.58 0.27 13.67
N GLU A 136 21.64 -0.09 12.98
CA GLU A 136 22.76 -0.76 13.63
C GLU A 136 23.40 0.22 14.60
N GLU A 137 23.08 0.11 15.89
CA GLU A 137 24.02 0.53 16.90
C GLU A 137 25.23 -0.41 16.83
N ASN A 138 26.34 0.13 16.37
CA ASN A 138 27.64 -0.53 16.31
C ASN A 138 28.07 -0.97 17.72
N PRO A 139 28.23 -2.29 18.03
CA PRO A 139 28.73 -2.73 19.32
C PRO A 139 30.26 -2.76 19.33
N SER A 140 30.90 -1.62 19.26
CA SER A 140 32.34 -1.51 19.55
C SER A 140 32.65 -0.21 20.29
N GLY A 141 32.35 -0.21 21.58
CA GLY A 141 32.70 0.88 22.49
C GLY A 141 32.58 0.43 23.93
N ARG A 142 33.66 -0.05 24.48
CA ARG A 142 33.87 -0.43 25.89
C ARG A 142 33.15 0.48 26.88
N SER A 143 32.37 -0.17 27.76
CA SER A 143 32.26 0.06 29.20
C SER A 143 32.73 1.44 29.74
N ALA A 144 31.77 2.27 30.11
CA ALA A 144 31.88 3.13 31.28
C ALA A 144 30.52 3.15 31.97
N HIS A 145 30.46 2.46 33.10
CA HIS A 145 29.35 2.43 34.03
C HIS A 145 29.04 3.84 34.51
N ARG A 146 27.93 4.43 34.07
CA ARG A 146 27.39 5.67 34.62
C ARG A 146 26.05 5.32 35.28
N PRO A 147 25.88 5.63 36.58
CA PRO A 147 24.65 5.34 37.28
C PRO A 147 23.48 6.17 36.67
N PRO A 148 22.23 5.67 36.76
CA PRO A 148 21.07 6.35 36.21
C PRO A 148 20.75 7.63 36.98
N PRO A 149 20.34 8.71 36.30
CA PRO A 149 19.78 9.88 36.96
C PRO A 149 18.41 9.53 37.58
N GLY A 150 18.19 10.02 38.78
CA GLY A 150 16.96 9.81 39.54
C GLY A 150 15.71 10.38 38.84
N PRO A 151 14.51 10.04 39.31
CA PRO A 151 13.26 10.35 38.66
C PRO A 151 12.96 11.86 38.69
N GLN A 152 13.03 12.50 37.54
CA GLN A 152 12.52 13.85 37.35
C GLN A 152 11.03 13.78 37.01
N GLY A 153 10.30 14.67 37.67
CA GLY A 153 8.87 14.76 37.80
C GLY A 153 8.02 14.53 36.54
N ARG A 154 6.97 13.77 36.76
CA ARG A 154 5.86 13.64 35.82
C ARG A 154 5.17 15.00 35.69
N GLU A 155 5.39 15.66 34.60
CA GLU A 155 4.51 16.77 34.18
C GLU A 155 3.24 16.16 33.59
N ALA A 156 2.15 16.33 34.34
CA ALA A 156 0.83 15.85 33.96
C ALA A 156 0.35 16.61 32.71
N TYR A 157 0.12 15.88 31.63
CA TYR A 157 -0.60 16.39 30.46
C TYR A 157 -2.01 16.83 30.91
N ARG A 158 -2.22 18.12 31.01
CA ARG A 158 -3.52 18.76 31.24
C ARG A 158 -4.26 18.79 29.90
N LEU A 159 -5.32 18.01 29.79
CA LEU A 159 -6.26 18.10 28.66
C LEU A 159 -6.91 19.50 28.66
N PRO A 160 -7.10 20.12 27.49
CA PRO A 160 -7.82 21.37 27.37
C PRO A 160 -9.31 21.17 27.73
N PRO A 161 -9.97 22.19 28.32
CA PRO A 161 -11.37 22.08 28.74
C PRO A 161 -12.29 21.92 27.50
N VAL A 162 -13.22 20.97 27.63
CA VAL A 162 -14.33 20.79 26.70
C VAL A 162 -15.17 22.06 26.73
N ARG A 163 -15.35 22.73 25.62
CA ARG A 163 -16.31 23.83 25.47
C ARG A 163 -17.71 23.24 25.38
N ASP A 164 -18.51 23.48 26.41
CA ASP A 164 -19.94 23.24 26.39
C ASP A 164 -20.59 24.09 25.30
N ALA A 165 -21.22 23.44 24.36
CA ALA A 165 -22.10 24.09 23.41
C ALA A 165 -23.41 24.41 24.12
N GLY A 166 -23.65 25.69 24.43
CA GLY A 166 -24.90 26.19 24.99
C GLY A 166 -26.09 25.95 24.03
N PRO A 167 -27.32 25.92 24.59
CA PRO A 167 -28.51 25.60 23.82
C PRO A 167 -28.85 26.72 22.82
N ALA A 168 -29.17 26.31 21.57
CA ALA A 168 -29.71 27.19 20.56
C ALA A 168 -31.09 27.70 20.98
N GLN A 169 -31.22 29.01 21.21
CA GLN A 169 -32.51 29.67 21.38
C GLN A 169 -33.23 29.69 20.02
N GLY A 170 -34.40 29.09 20.02
CA GLY A 170 -35.37 29.21 18.94
C GLY A 170 -36.03 30.58 18.96
N ASP A 171 -35.87 31.33 17.88
CA ASP A 171 -36.73 32.47 17.60
C ASP A 171 -37.97 32.01 16.85
N LEU A 172 -39.08 32.10 17.59
CA LEU A 172 -40.43 32.15 17.00
C LEU A 172 -40.64 33.55 16.42
N CYS A 173 -40.93 33.68 15.18
CA CYS A 173 -41.58 34.86 14.58
C CYS A 173 -42.87 34.48 13.90
N ALA A 174 -43.90 35.25 14.27
CA ALA A 174 -45.28 35.22 13.86
C ALA A 174 -45.55 35.33 12.36
#